data_157515df311c79c16e327f4a24dded37
#
_entry.id   157515df311c79c16e327f4a24dded37
#
_cell.length_a   1.000
_cell.length_b   1.000
_cell.length_c   1.000
_cell.angle_alpha   90.00
_cell.angle_beta   90.00
_cell.angle_gamma   90.00
#
_symmetry.space_group_name_H-M   'P 1'
#
loop_
_entity.id
_entity.type
_entity.pdbx_description
1 polymer ?
#
loop_
_entity_poly.entity_id
_entity_poly.type
_entity_poly.pdbx_seq_one_letter_code
_entity_poly.pdbx_strand_id
1 'polypeptide(L)'
;KPLRPHLLASNIFTSPEIATVGVSQAQVDSGQYQADVLRLDFHTNPRAKMSGAEEGFVKIFARQGSGTVIGGVVVSPRASELIYALALAVTHKLHVDDLADTFTVYPSMSGSIAEAARRLHVRI
;
A
#
# COMPACT_ATOMS: atom_id res chain seq x y z
N LYS A 1 15.40 -8.25 -18.51
CA LYS A 1 15.94 -7.68 -17.28
C LYS A 1 15.97 -8.73 -16.18
N PRO A 2 17.02 -8.73 -15.34
CA PRO A 2 17.01 -9.60 -14.19
C PRO A 2 15.90 -9.17 -13.21
N LEU A 3 15.25 -10.13 -12.57
CA LEU A 3 14.26 -9.85 -11.55
C LEU A 3 14.96 -9.33 -10.29
N ARG A 4 14.36 -8.35 -9.68
CA ARG A 4 14.79 -7.82 -8.38
C ARG A 4 13.81 -8.32 -7.32
N PRO A 5 14.22 -9.23 -6.43
CA PRO A 5 13.27 -9.84 -5.48
C PRO A 5 12.49 -8.83 -4.65
N HIS A 6 13.11 -7.71 -4.26
CA HIS A 6 12.44 -6.69 -3.44
C HIS A 6 11.37 -5.90 -4.21
N LEU A 7 11.31 -6.03 -5.53
CA LEU A 7 10.28 -5.38 -6.35
C LEU A 7 9.12 -6.31 -6.68
N LEU A 8 9.25 -7.61 -6.39
CA LEU A 8 8.20 -8.56 -6.70
C LEU A 8 7.01 -8.37 -5.76
N ALA A 9 5.83 -8.37 -6.34
CA ALA A 9 4.60 -8.46 -5.58
C ALA A 9 4.27 -9.92 -5.34
N SER A 10 3.74 -10.24 -4.17
CA SER A 10 3.27 -11.58 -3.86
C SER A 10 1.86 -11.53 -3.29
N ASN A 11 1.16 -12.67 -3.37
CA ASN A 11 -0.22 -12.75 -2.94
C ASN A 11 -0.49 -14.11 -2.29
N ILE A 12 -1.21 -14.10 -1.18
CA ILE A 12 -1.68 -15.30 -0.50
C ILE A 12 -3.20 -15.35 -0.67
N PHE A 13 -3.67 -16.39 -1.38
CA PHE A 13 -5.10 -16.53 -1.71
C PHE A 13 -5.85 -17.19 -0.54
N THR A 14 -6.00 -16.44 0.52
CA THR A 14 -6.81 -16.81 1.67
C THR A 14 -8.10 -15.97 1.66
N SER A 15 -8.88 -16.02 2.72
CA SER A 15 -10.06 -15.18 2.86
C SER A 15 -9.93 -14.40 4.17
N PRO A 16 -9.52 -13.11 4.10
CA PRO A 16 -9.21 -12.31 2.92
C PRO A 16 -7.83 -12.62 2.31
N GLU A 17 -7.62 -12.18 1.05
CA GLU A 17 -6.31 -12.26 0.41
C GLU A 17 -5.32 -11.29 1.05
N ILE A 18 -4.04 -11.67 1.03
CA ILE A 18 -2.95 -10.81 1.51
C ILE A 18 -1.96 -10.63 0.37
N ALA A 19 -1.78 -9.38 -0.06
CA ALA A 19 -0.84 -9.03 -1.11
C ALA A 19 0.22 -8.10 -0.57
N THR A 20 1.47 -8.32 -0.95
CA THR A 20 2.61 -7.53 -0.47
C THR A 20 3.51 -7.14 -1.63
N VAL A 21 4.26 -6.06 -1.45
CA VAL A 21 5.30 -5.61 -2.38
C VAL A 21 6.37 -4.85 -1.62
N GLY A 22 7.63 -5.00 -2.06
CA GLY A 22 8.75 -4.24 -1.51
C GLY A 22 9.15 -4.68 -0.11
N VAL A 23 9.58 -3.72 0.70
CA VAL A 23 10.07 -4.01 2.05
C VAL A 23 8.95 -4.47 2.96
N SER A 24 9.31 -5.29 3.96
CA SER A 24 8.37 -5.83 4.93
C SER A 24 8.44 -5.07 6.25
N GLN A 25 7.43 -5.27 7.09
CA GLN A 25 7.41 -4.70 8.44
C GLN A 25 8.62 -5.20 9.25
N ALA A 26 8.99 -6.47 9.09
CA ALA A 26 10.14 -7.04 9.79
C ALA A 26 11.44 -6.32 9.43
N GLN A 27 11.62 -5.97 8.15
CA GLN A 27 12.80 -5.23 7.70
C GLN A 27 12.85 -3.81 8.26
N VAL A 28 11.69 -3.18 8.40
CA VAL A 28 11.61 -1.85 9.02
C VAL A 28 11.89 -1.95 10.51
N ASP A 29 11.29 -2.92 11.19
CA ASP A 29 11.47 -3.10 12.64
C ASP A 29 12.91 -3.45 13.00
N SER A 30 13.62 -4.17 12.13
CA SER A 30 15.02 -4.54 12.34
C SER A 30 16.00 -3.37 12.13
N GLY A 31 15.51 -2.23 11.59
CA GLY A 31 16.35 -1.09 11.27
C GLY A 31 17.05 -1.19 9.92
N GLN A 32 16.78 -2.23 9.14
CA GLN A 32 17.36 -2.37 7.80
C GLN A 32 16.92 -1.25 6.86
N TYR A 33 15.69 -0.78 7.04
CA TYR A 33 15.14 0.36 6.30
C TYR A 33 14.53 1.36 7.26
N GLN A 34 14.81 2.64 7.01
CA GLN A 34 14.22 3.74 7.77
C GLN A 34 12.96 4.20 7.02
N ALA A 35 11.80 3.84 7.54
CA ALA A 35 10.54 4.10 6.87
C ALA A 35 9.48 4.64 7.81
N ASP A 36 8.65 5.54 7.27
CA ASP A 36 7.37 5.88 7.88
C ASP A 36 6.34 4.86 7.41
N VAL A 37 5.55 4.37 8.33
CA VAL A 37 4.55 3.34 8.06
C VAL A 37 3.18 3.89 8.40
N LEU A 38 2.23 3.76 7.48
CA LEU A 38 0.85 4.11 7.76
C LEU A 38 -0.07 2.94 7.39
N ARG A 39 -0.92 2.56 8.32
CA ARG A 39 -1.98 1.60 8.10
C ARG A 39 -3.32 2.34 8.09
N LEU A 40 -4.13 2.08 7.06
CA LEU A 40 -5.48 2.60 6.96
C LEU A 40 -6.46 1.42 6.85
N ASP A 41 -7.33 1.31 7.84
CA ASP A 41 -8.32 0.25 7.88
C ASP A 41 -9.49 0.57 6.96
N PHE A 42 -10.02 -0.46 6.29
CA PHE A 42 -11.08 -0.28 5.30
C PHE A 42 -12.46 -0.01 5.91
N HIS A 43 -12.64 -0.15 7.20
CA HIS A 43 -13.93 0.11 7.83
C HIS A 43 -14.42 1.55 7.62
N THR A 44 -13.51 2.46 7.26
CA THR A 44 -13.87 3.86 6.95
C THR A 44 -14.13 4.09 5.46
N ASN A 45 -13.86 3.10 4.60
CA ASN A 45 -14.03 3.23 3.16
C ASN A 45 -15.46 2.87 2.76
N PRO A 46 -16.23 3.78 2.12
CA PRO A 46 -17.62 3.48 1.73
C PRO A 46 -17.73 2.27 0.80
N ARG A 47 -16.77 2.07 -0.11
CA ARG A 47 -16.79 0.93 -1.02
C ARG A 47 -16.58 -0.38 -0.27
N ALA A 48 -15.71 -0.39 0.73
CA ALA A 48 -15.49 -1.57 1.57
C ALA A 48 -16.78 -1.96 2.30
N LYS A 49 -17.50 -0.97 2.83
CA LYS A 49 -18.79 -1.23 3.49
C LYS A 49 -19.81 -1.81 2.53
N MET A 50 -19.86 -1.30 1.30
CA MET A 50 -20.77 -1.79 0.27
C MET A 50 -20.45 -3.22 -0.18
N SER A 51 -19.18 -3.60 -0.17
CA SER A 51 -18.71 -4.92 -0.64
C SER A 51 -18.47 -5.93 0.49
N GLY A 52 -18.65 -5.54 1.75
CA GLY A 52 -18.40 -6.41 2.89
C GLY A 52 -16.92 -6.62 3.20
N ALA A 53 -16.03 -5.76 2.71
CA ALA A 53 -14.59 -5.88 2.88
C ALA A 53 -14.06 -5.02 4.02
N GLU A 54 -14.86 -4.75 5.04
CA GLU A 54 -14.55 -3.78 6.10
C GLU A 54 -13.38 -4.18 7.00
N GLU A 55 -13.08 -5.48 7.10
CA GLU A 55 -12.03 -5.97 8.00
C GLU A 55 -10.63 -5.89 7.42
N GLY A 56 -10.50 -5.47 6.17
CA GLY A 56 -9.19 -5.34 5.53
C GLY A 56 -8.49 -4.03 5.85
N PHE A 57 -7.30 -3.89 5.30
CA PHE A 57 -6.51 -2.66 5.44
C PHE A 57 -5.52 -2.52 4.30
N VAL A 58 -5.01 -1.29 4.14
CA VAL A 58 -3.83 -1.00 3.33
C VAL A 58 -2.74 -0.45 4.25
N LYS A 59 -1.50 -0.86 4.01
CA LYS A 59 -0.33 -0.33 4.71
C LYS A 59 0.67 0.12 3.67
N ILE A 60 1.24 1.31 3.85
CA ILE A 60 2.25 1.87 2.95
C ILE A 60 3.51 2.15 3.74
N PHE A 61 4.64 1.75 3.17
CA PHE A 61 5.97 2.05 3.71
C PHE A 61 6.61 3.11 2.82
N ALA A 62 6.97 4.26 3.40
CA ALA A 62 7.63 5.33 2.69
C ALA A 62 8.98 5.61 3.34
N ARG A 63 10.04 5.80 2.52
CA ARG A 63 11.37 6.10 3.03
C ARG A 63 11.35 7.42 3.81
N GLN A 64 11.92 7.41 5.00
CA GLN A 64 12.02 8.63 5.81
C GLN A 64 12.84 9.69 5.06
N GLY A 65 12.36 10.92 5.13
CA GLY A 65 13.01 12.06 4.51
C GLY A 65 12.62 12.29 3.07
N SER A 66 12.60 11.25 2.23
CA SER A 66 12.31 11.41 0.80
C SER A 66 10.83 11.20 0.47
N GLY A 67 10.12 10.39 1.24
CA GLY A 67 8.73 10.05 0.94
C GLY A 67 8.55 9.08 -0.22
N THR A 68 9.63 8.45 -0.68
CA THR A 68 9.57 7.44 -1.74
C THR A 68 8.88 6.18 -1.22
N VAL A 69 7.90 5.67 -1.97
CA VAL A 69 7.21 4.42 -1.61
C VAL A 69 8.17 3.26 -1.80
N ILE A 70 8.41 2.50 -0.73
CA ILE A 70 9.36 1.38 -0.75
C ILE A 70 8.69 0.04 -0.44
N GLY A 71 7.41 0.04 -0.10
CA GLY A 71 6.69 -1.20 0.11
C GLY A 71 5.24 -0.97 0.47
N GLY A 72 4.49 -2.05 0.54
CA GLY A 72 3.10 -1.99 0.94
C GLY A 72 2.46 -3.34 1.14
N VAL A 73 1.33 -3.34 1.82
CA VAL A 73 0.52 -4.52 2.11
C VAL A 73 -0.94 -4.15 1.89
N VAL A 74 -1.68 -5.04 1.24
CA VAL A 74 -3.13 -4.92 1.14
C VAL A 74 -3.74 -6.22 1.65
N VAL A 75 -4.67 -6.11 2.58
CA VAL A 75 -5.48 -7.24 3.06
C VAL A 75 -6.93 -6.95 2.67
N SER A 76 -7.47 -7.74 1.75
CA SER A 76 -8.78 -7.49 1.17
C SER A 76 -9.21 -8.69 0.33
N PRO A 77 -10.51 -8.89 0.08
CA PRO A 77 -10.96 -9.95 -0.83
C PRO A 77 -10.36 -9.86 -2.24
N ARG A 78 -9.88 -8.69 -2.65
CA ARG A 78 -9.24 -8.50 -3.97
C ARG A 78 -7.89 -7.83 -3.85
N ALA A 79 -7.11 -8.28 -2.87
CA ALA A 79 -5.80 -7.69 -2.61
C ALA A 79 -4.87 -7.79 -3.82
N SER A 80 -4.95 -8.90 -4.57
CA SER A 80 -4.12 -9.10 -5.77
C SER A 80 -4.34 -8.04 -6.85
N GLU A 81 -5.54 -7.50 -6.94
CA GLU A 81 -5.84 -6.42 -7.88
C GLU A 81 -5.41 -5.05 -7.32
N LEU A 82 -5.64 -4.84 -6.03
CA LEU A 82 -5.36 -3.56 -5.38
C LEU A 82 -3.87 -3.29 -5.22
N ILE A 83 -3.06 -4.34 -5.05
CA ILE A 83 -1.62 -4.19 -4.84
C ILE A 83 -0.90 -3.60 -6.05
N TYR A 84 -1.52 -3.65 -7.23
CA TYR A 84 -0.90 -3.19 -8.47
C TYR A 84 -0.44 -1.73 -8.39
N ALA A 85 -1.24 -0.86 -7.78
CA ALA A 85 -0.87 0.55 -7.63
C ALA A 85 0.39 0.70 -6.78
N LEU A 86 0.49 -0.06 -5.69
CA LEU A 86 1.67 -0.03 -4.83
C LEU A 86 2.88 -0.66 -5.51
N ALA A 87 2.66 -1.72 -6.31
CA ALA A 87 3.74 -2.34 -7.07
C ALA A 87 4.31 -1.36 -8.10
N LEU A 88 3.46 -0.60 -8.79
CA LEU A 88 3.92 0.44 -9.70
C LEU A 88 4.73 1.50 -8.97
N ALA A 89 4.25 1.94 -7.81
CA ALA A 89 4.93 2.96 -7.02
C ALA A 89 6.32 2.49 -6.58
N VAL A 90 6.44 1.26 -6.09
CA VAL A 90 7.73 0.70 -5.67
C VAL A 90 8.68 0.53 -6.86
N THR A 91 8.17 -0.02 -7.96
CA THR A 91 8.98 -0.29 -9.16
C THR A 91 9.55 0.98 -9.75
N HIS A 92 8.76 2.04 -9.81
CA HIS A 92 9.14 3.31 -10.43
C HIS A 92 9.60 4.37 -9.43
N LYS A 93 9.78 3.98 -8.15
CA LYS A 93 10.27 4.87 -7.10
C LYS A 93 9.42 6.13 -6.96
N LEU A 94 8.11 5.97 -7.02
CA LEU A 94 7.18 7.09 -6.89
C LEU A 94 7.14 7.61 -5.46
N HIS A 95 6.84 8.88 -5.33
CA HIS A 95 6.63 9.54 -4.04
C HIS A 95 5.19 9.32 -3.57
N VAL A 96 4.96 9.41 -2.25
CA VAL A 96 3.60 9.30 -1.70
C VAL A 96 2.65 10.33 -2.31
N ASP A 97 3.16 11.49 -2.70
CA ASP A 97 2.33 12.52 -3.35
C ASP A 97 1.83 12.07 -4.72
N ASP A 98 2.60 11.27 -5.43
CA ASP A 98 2.16 10.73 -6.73
C ASP A 98 0.92 9.84 -6.56
N LEU A 99 0.89 9.04 -5.48
CA LEU A 99 -0.29 8.24 -5.16
C LEU A 99 -1.45 9.10 -4.70
N ALA A 100 -1.17 10.09 -3.83
CA ALA A 100 -2.20 10.96 -3.27
C ALA A 100 -2.90 11.79 -4.34
N ASP A 101 -2.15 12.23 -5.36
CA ASP A 101 -2.63 13.10 -6.41
C ASP A 101 -3.25 12.36 -7.60
N THR A 102 -3.15 11.03 -7.61
CA THR A 102 -3.76 10.23 -8.68
C THR A 102 -5.27 10.14 -8.48
N PHE A 103 -6.02 10.41 -9.55
CA PHE A 103 -7.48 10.29 -9.52
C PHE A 103 -7.89 8.83 -9.35
N THR A 104 -8.85 8.62 -8.46
CA THR A 104 -9.47 7.30 -8.27
C THR A 104 -10.99 7.44 -8.40
N VAL A 105 -11.64 6.33 -8.71
CA VAL A 105 -13.10 6.30 -8.74
C VAL A 105 -13.63 6.33 -7.31
N TYR A 106 -14.58 7.19 -7.02
CA TYR A 106 -15.19 7.27 -5.70
C TYR A 106 -16.64 6.78 -5.76
N PRO A 107 -17.09 5.94 -4.84
CA PRO A 107 -16.25 5.27 -3.82
C PRO A 107 -15.51 4.07 -4.41
N SER A 108 -14.25 3.87 -4.00
CA SER A 108 -13.46 2.73 -4.46
C SER A 108 -12.48 2.28 -3.39
N MET A 109 -12.00 1.03 -3.50
CA MET A 109 -10.96 0.51 -2.60
C MET A 109 -9.63 1.21 -2.85
N SER A 110 -9.35 1.56 -4.12
CA SER A 110 -8.13 2.30 -4.49
C SER A 110 -8.07 3.68 -3.83
N GLY A 111 -9.21 4.28 -3.51
CA GLY A 111 -9.27 5.54 -2.78
C GLY A 111 -8.61 5.47 -1.41
N SER A 112 -8.60 4.30 -0.78
CA SER A 112 -7.91 4.09 0.50
C SER A 112 -6.40 4.16 0.35
N ILE A 113 -5.86 3.72 -0.80
CA ILE A 113 -4.43 3.83 -1.08
C ILE A 113 -4.04 5.30 -1.19
N ALA A 114 -4.82 6.09 -1.94
CA ALA A 114 -4.58 7.52 -2.09
C ALA A 114 -4.69 8.25 -0.75
N GLU A 115 -5.66 7.88 0.08
CA GLU A 115 -5.84 8.48 1.40
C GLU A 115 -4.68 8.15 2.34
N ALA A 116 -4.21 6.90 2.33
CA ALA A 116 -3.04 6.51 3.13
C ALA A 116 -1.81 7.31 2.71
N ALA A 117 -1.62 7.50 1.40
CA ALA A 117 -0.49 8.30 0.88
C ALA A 117 -0.60 9.76 1.32
N ARG A 118 -1.80 10.35 1.30
CA ARG A 118 -2.00 11.73 1.78
C ARG A 118 -1.64 11.88 3.27
N ARG A 119 -1.99 10.90 4.09
CA ARG A 119 -1.69 10.94 5.52
C ARG A 119 -0.20 10.80 5.77
N LEU A 120 0.51 10.02 4.96
CA LEU A 120 1.97 9.92 5.04
C LEU A 120 2.65 11.23 4.65
N HIS A 121 2.12 11.95 3.66
CA HIS A 121 2.67 13.24 3.26
C HIS A 121 2.73 14.22 4.43
N VAL A 122 1.71 14.25 5.26
CA VAL A 122 1.65 15.15 6.41
C VAL A 122 2.78 14.89 7.42
N ARG A 123 3.28 13.65 7.47
CA ARG A 123 4.35 13.25 8.40
C ARG A 123 5.74 13.57 7.88
N ILE A 124 5.88 13.74 6.59
CA ILE A 124 7.14 13.99 5.92
C ILE A 124 7.38 15.49 5.78
#